data_d168e0d29626b590c2e0c7c517e7d734
#
_entry.id   d168e0d29626b590c2e0c7c517e7d734
#
_cell.length_a   1.000
_cell.length_b   1.000
_cell.length_c   1.000
_cell.angle_alpha   90.00
_cell.angle_beta   90.00
_cell.angle_gamma   90.00
#
_symmetry.space_group_name_H-M   'P 1'
#
loop_
_entity.id
_entity.type
_entity.pdbx_description
1 polymer ?
#
loop_
_entity_poly.entity_id
_entity_poly.type
_entity_poly.pdbx_seq_one_letter_code
_entity_poly.pdbx_strand_id
1 'polypeptide(L)'
;MKKGLLILIVLVLLGACVKQPVETQEEVDLVKELQEIESKLADDENSSESSDDATGAVVVVVDENAEAAESVAAETVENTDIDTLVADVEEALKNPDVDTSNVDTSTLQKIEFSETELVDLKINADDKDDDPLEFEFSAPLDADGKWKTDYGDAGEYVVTISASDSVNTVDKLILLVVKKKNVAPLVEGVELLLTVNEGMLLSLKPEVTDKNNDDVTLSFSKPLDKDGQWQTDHKSAGTYDITVTATDGEAETVVKSKLTVKDVNVPPEITGLDESVEIDEGETVTFKPVVSDLDGDKVTVTISEPVDDDGVWETTFKDHGTYTVTVAASDGKDTVSKEIVLTVNDVNVPPQIIDIVKR
;
A
#
# COMPACT_ATOMS: atom_id res chain seq x y z
N MET A 1 21.10 0.73 -3.88
CA MET A 1 20.90 1.21 -2.50
C MET A 1 20.65 0.08 -1.50
N LYS A 2 19.84 -0.94 -1.80
CA LYS A 2 19.60 -2.09 -0.89
C LYS A 2 20.87 -2.95 -0.61
N LYS A 3 21.73 -3.14 -1.60
CA LYS A 3 22.99 -3.94 -1.43
C LYS A 3 24.01 -3.28 -0.47
N GLY A 4 24.14 -1.96 -0.48
CA GLY A 4 25.04 -1.26 0.45
C GLY A 4 24.56 -1.26 1.91
N LEU A 5 23.25 -1.40 2.13
CA LEU A 5 22.67 -1.47 3.47
C LEU A 5 22.92 -2.83 4.12
N LEU A 6 22.86 -3.91 3.34
CA LEU A 6 23.13 -5.29 3.85
C LEU A 6 24.59 -5.44 4.33
N ILE A 7 25.57 -4.91 3.58
CA ILE A 7 26.99 -4.92 3.97
C ILE A 7 27.22 -4.07 5.23
N LEU A 8 26.50 -2.97 5.38
CA LEU A 8 26.59 -2.12 6.57
C LEU A 8 26.02 -2.80 7.82
N ILE A 9 24.95 -3.57 7.70
CA ILE A 9 24.35 -4.32 8.82
C ILE A 9 25.29 -5.41 9.32
N VAL A 10 25.95 -6.17 8.43
CA VAL A 10 26.94 -7.19 8.80
C VAL A 10 28.16 -6.55 9.49
N LEU A 11 28.65 -5.40 9.03
CA LEU A 11 29.73 -4.67 9.68
C LEU A 11 29.36 -4.10 11.05
N VAL A 12 28.10 -3.68 11.25
CA VAL A 12 27.61 -3.17 12.53
C VAL A 12 27.45 -4.32 13.54
N LEU A 13 27.00 -5.50 13.11
CA LEU A 13 26.89 -6.67 13.98
C LEU A 13 28.26 -7.20 14.42
N LEU A 14 29.27 -7.21 13.54
CA LEU A 14 30.63 -7.53 13.89
C LEU A 14 31.30 -6.48 14.80
N GLY A 15 30.94 -5.20 14.65
CA GLY A 15 31.45 -4.12 15.50
C GLY A 15 30.83 -4.06 16.90
N ALA A 16 29.66 -4.66 17.13
CA ALA A 16 29.00 -4.68 18.43
C ALA A 16 29.52 -5.76 19.39
N CYS A 17 30.22 -6.78 18.88
CA CYS A 17 30.72 -7.89 19.66
C CYS A 17 32.20 -7.76 20.11
N VAL A 18 32.90 -6.66 19.76
CA VAL A 18 34.32 -6.52 20.12
C VAL A 18 34.51 -5.54 21.26
N LYS A 19 34.61 -6.06 22.49
CA LYS A 19 35.28 -5.40 23.59
C LYS A 19 36.56 -6.18 23.93
N GLN A 20 37.67 -5.58 23.48
CA GLN A 20 39.09 -5.79 23.81
C GLN A 20 39.93 -6.60 22.81
N PRO A 21 41.16 -6.17 22.56
CA PRO A 21 41.87 -6.44 21.34
C PRO A 21 42.89 -7.54 21.48
N VAL A 22 42.67 -8.64 20.78
CA VAL A 22 43.74 -9.38 20.13
C VAL A 22 43.20 -9.77 18.78
N GLU A 23 43.46 -8.93 17.77
CA GLU A 23 43.25 -9.33 16.38
C GLU A 23 44.05 -10.58 16.10
N THR A 24 43.38 -11.70 15.87
CA THR A 24 44.04 -12.91 15.40
C THR A 24 44.41 -12.73 13.93
N GLN A 25 45.49 -13.41 13.49
CA GLN A 25 45.92 -13.32 12.09
C GLN A 25 44.80 -13.75 11.11
N GLU A 26 43.89 -14.59 11.56
CA GLU A 26 42.72 -15.06 10.81
C GLU A 26 41.68 -13.97 10.59
N GLU A 27 41.42 -13.10 11.58
CA GLU A 27 40.50 -11.94 11.41
C GLU A 27 41.06 -10.92 10.42
N VAL A 28 42.35 -10.69 10.40
CA VAL A 28 43.02 -9.79 9.45
C VAL A 28 42.95 -10.36 8.03
N ASP A 29 43.09 -11.66 7.87
CA ASP A 29 43.03 -12.33 6.57
C ASP A 29 41.58 -12.34 6.02
N LEU A 30 40.57 -12.53 6.86
CA LEU A 30 39.13 -12.48 6.48
C LEU A 30 38.71 -11.08 6.02
N VAL A 31 39.18 -10.03 6.70
CA VAL A 31 38.93 -8.65 6.31
C VAL A 31 39.56 -8.31 4.95
N LYS A 32 40.75 -8.86 4.67
CA LYS A 32 41.41 -8.69 3.36
C LYS A 32 40.65 -9.42 2.25
N GLU A 33 40.17 -10.61 2.51
CA GLU A 33 39.39 -11.39 1.55
C GLU A 33 38.06 -10.73 1.21
N LEU A 34 37.37 -10.16 2.20
CA LEU A 34 36.16 -9.35 2.02
C LEU A 34 36.44 -8.09 1.17
N GLN A 35 37.54 -7.38 1.40
CA GLN A 35 37.94 -6.22 0.62
C GLN A 35 38.29 -6.60 -0.82
N GLU A 36 38.86 -7.77 -1.07
CA GLU A 36 39.14 -8.26 -2.42
C GLU A 36 37.88 -8.64 -3.19
N ILE A 37 36.84 -9.19 -2.50
CA ILE A 37 35.53 -9.47 -3.06
C ILE A 37 34.82 -8.17 -3.39
N GLU A 38 34.89 -7.17 -2.51
CA GLU A 38 34.28 -5.85 -2.74
C GLU A 38 34.90 -5.14 -3.96
N SER A 39 36.24 -5.24 -4.15
CA SER A 39 36.90 -4.68 -5.31
C SER A 39 36.54 -5.38 -6.62
N LYS A 40 36.34 -6.69 -6.59
CA LYS A 40 35.89 -7.48 -7.76
C LYS A 40 34.44 -7.18 -8.16
N LEU A 41 33.58 -6.91 -7.19
CA LEU A 41 32.20 -6.51 -7.43
C LEU A 41 32.08 -5.07 -7.99
N ALA A 42 33.00 -4.18 -7.58
CA ALA A 42 33.03 -2.82 -8.08
C ALA A 42 33.55 -2.73 -9.54
N ASP A 43 34.45 -3.63 -9.95
CA ASP A 43 34.97 -3.69 -11.31
C ASP A 43 33.96 -4.29 -12.32
N ASP A 44 33.03 -5.14 -11.87
CA ASP A 44 31.97 -5.73 -12.70
C ASP A 44 30.83 -4.72 -13.00
N GLU A 45 30.63 -3.69 -12.18
CA GLU A 45 29.62 -2.64 -12.44
C GLU A 45 30.00 -1.68 -13.57
N ASN A 46 31.27 -1.68 -14.00
CA ASN A 46 31.75 -0.74 -15.02
C ASN A 46 31.89 -1.33 -16.43
N SER A 47 31.48 -2.57 -16.66
CA SER A 47 31.49 -3.22 -17.96
C SER A 47 30.21 -4.01 -18.21
N SER A 48 29.25 -3.39 -18.82
CA SER A 48 28.24 -3.91 -19.74
C SER A 48 26.84 -3.37 -19.49
N GLU A 49 26.42 -2.51 -20.38
CA GLU A 49 25.02 -2.41 -20.79
C GLU A 49 24.57 -3.72 -21.43
N SER A 50 23.36 -4.13 -21.07
CA SER A 50 22.49 -5.14 -21.66
C SER A 50 22.54 -6.56 -21.11
N SER A 51 21.49 -6.88 -20.47
CA SER A 51 20.65 -8.10 -20.46
C SER A 51 20.26 -8.53 -19.04
N ASP A 52 18.95 -8.63 -18.85
CA ASP A 52 18.31 -9.34 -17.76
C ASP A 52 18.93 -10.71 -17.57
N ASP A 53 19.46 -11.03 -16.39
CA ASP A 53 19.13 -12.18 -15.60
C ASP A 53 20.12 -12.40 -14.43
N ALA A 54 19.54 -12.88 -13.30
CA ALA A 54 20.18 -13.65 -12.21
C ALA A 54 21.36 -13.03 -11.45
N THR A 55 21.08 -12.36 -10.36
CA THR A 55 22.06 -12.14 -9.28
C THR A 55 22.00 -13.28 -8.27
N GLY A 56 22.98 -14.20 -8.31
CA GLY A 56 23.22 -15.19 -7.27
C GLY A 56 23.89 -14.55 -6.05
N ALA A 57 23.34 -14.78 -4.86
CA ALA A 57 23.98 -14.43 -3.59
C ALA A 57 24.78 -15.64 -3.09
N VAL A 58 26.04 -15.41 -2.68
CA VAL A 58 26.85 -16.42 -2.02
C VAL A 58 26.73 -16.20 -0.51
N VAL A 59 26.21 -17.19 0.20
CA VAL A 59 26.18 -17.23 1.66
C VAL A 59 27.34 -18.11 2.12
N VAL A 60 28.28 -17.53 2.90
CA VAL A 60 29.35 -18.28 3.55
C VAL A 60 28.97 -18.48 5.01
N VAL A 61 28.70 -19.71 5.39
CA VAL A 61 28.48 -20.12 6.79
C VAL A 61 29.83 -20.57 7.34
N VAL A 62 30.29 -19.90 8.39
CA VAL A 62 31.53 -20.30 9.10
C VAL A 62 31.11 -21.00 10.39
N ASP A 63 31.40 -22.29 10.49
CA ASP A 63 31.22 -23.09 11.70
C ASP A 63 32.54 -23.13 12.47
N GLU A 64 32.55 -22.63 13.68
CA GLU A 64 33.77 -22.55 14.53
C GLU A 64 34.21 -23.90 15.15
N ASN A 65 33.50 -25.02 14.90
CA ASN A 65 33.79 -26.30 15.53
C ASN A 65 33.90 -27.48 14.55
N ALA A 66 34.52 -27.33 13.40
CA ALA A 66 34.78 -28.46 12.50
C ALA A 66 36.23 -28.93 12.49
N GLU A 67 36.56 -29.89 13.34
CA GLU A 67 37.57 -30.89 12.99
C GLU A 67 36.93 -31.90 12.01
N ALA A 68 37.24 -31.77 10.76
CA ALA A 68 37.18 -32.69 9.63
C ALA A 68 36.57 -32.05 8.38
N ALA A 69 37.42 -31.59 7.50
CA ALA A 69 37.04 -31.14 6.17
C ALA A 69 36.57 -32.32 5.34
N GLU A 70 35.27 -32.34 5.00
CA GLU A 70 34.76 -33.06 3.82
C GLU A 70 33.94 -32.08 2.97
N SER A 71 34.34 -32.03 1.71
CA SER A 71 33.83 -31.13 0.68
C SER A 71 32.31 -31.01 0.65
N VAL A 72 31.77 -29.86 0.98
CA VAL A 72 30.37 -29.53 0.71
C VAL A 72 30.29 -28.92 -0.68
N ALA A 73 29.60 -29.60 -1.57
CA ALA A 73 29.29 -29.11 -2.90
C ALA A 73 28.41 -27.84 -2.81
N ALA A 74 28.80 -26.82 -3.55
CA ALA A 74 27.98 -25.63 -3.69
C ALA A 74 26.66 -25.98 -4.38
N GLU A 75 25.56 -26.07 -3.64
CA GLU A 75 24.22 -26.07 -4.20
C GLU A 75 23.83 -24.63 -4.50
N THR A 76 23.54 -24.38 -5.77
CA THR A 76 22.90 -23.14 -6.20
C THR A 76 21.47 -23.11 -5.67
N VAL A 77 21.22 -22.29 -4.66
CA VAL A 77 19.85 -22.02 -4.18
C VAL A 77 19.20 -21.04 -5.11
N GLU A 78 18.44 -21.56 -6.06
CA GLU A 78 17.52 -20.76 -6.86
C GLU A 78 16.31 -20.35 -5.99
N ASN A 79 16.12 -19.04 -5.82
CA ASN A 79 14.86 -18.42 -5.39
C ASN A 79 14.39 -18.66 -3.93
N THR A 80 15.29 -18.59 -2.97
CA THR A 80 14.87 -18.47 -1.56
C THR A 80 14.73 -16.99 -1.21
N ASP A 81 13.56 -16.61 -0.69
CA ASP A 81 13.27 -15.26 -0.23
C ASP A 81 14.26 -14.86 0.86
N ILE A 82 15.00 -13.76 0.64
CA ILE A 82 16.04 -13.28 1.57
C ILE A 82 15.43 -12.99 2.95
N ASP A 83 14.16 -12.59 3.00
CA ASP A 83 13.46 -12.33 4.25
C ASP A 83 13.27 -13.61 5.08
N THR A 84 13.09 -14.77 4.45
CA THR A 84 13.01 -16.07 5.13
C THR A 84 14.38 -16.50 5.69
N LEU A 85 15.45 -16.25 4.93
CA LEU A 85 16.83 -16.57 5.40
C LEU A 85 17.28 -15.68 6.56
N VAL A 86 16.85 -14.40 6.57
CA VAL A 86 17.12 -13.47 7.67
C VAL A 86 16.36 -13.89 8.92
N ALA A 87 15.10 -14.31 8.80
CA ALA A 87 14.32 -14.82 9.91
C ALA A 87 14.91 -16.09 10.53
N ASP A 88 15.39 -17.04 9.70
CA ASP A 88 16.03 -18.26 10.16
C ASP A 88 17.37 -17.99 10.89
N VAL A 89 18.14 -16.99 10.43
CA VAL A 89 19.39 -16.56 11.09
C VAL A 89 19.11 -15.82 12.40
N GLU A 90 18.07 -14.98 12.44
CA GLU A 90 17.65 -14.28 13.66
C GLU A 90 17.11 -15.28 14.70
N GLU A 91 16.42 -16.34 14.29
CA GLU A 91 15.98 -17.40 15.19
C GLU A 91 17.13 -18.24 15.73
N ALA A 92 18.15 -18.54 14.89
CA ALA A 92 19.34 -19.26 15.29
C ALA A 92 20.24 -18.46 16.26
N LEU A 93 20.28 -17.13 16.15
CA LEU A 93 21.03 -16.24 17.06
C LEU A 93 20.36 -16.05 18.42
N LYS A 94 19.07 -16.41 18.57
CA LYS A 94 18.33 -16.24 19.82
C LYS A 94 18.76 -17.16 20.95
N ASN A 95 19.46 -18.27 20.68
CA ASN A 95 19.91 -19.17 21.75
C ASN A 95 21.11 -20.07 21.31
N PRO A 96 22.36 -19.55 21.27
CA PRO A 96 23.48 -20.25 20.66
C PRO A 96 24.05 -21.42 21.46
N ASP A 97 23.75 -21.61 22.75
CA ASP A 97 24.61 -22.47 23.60
C ASP A 97 23.93 -23.57 24.43
N VAL A 98 22.65 -23.82 24.34
CA VAL A 98 22.04 -24.91 25.10
C VAL A 98 21.15 -25.76 24.20
N ASP A 99 21.53 -27.00 23.93
CA ASP A 99 20.63 -28.01 23.38
C ASP A 99 19.49 -28.28 24.40
N THR A 100 18.47 -27.47 24.34
CA THR A 100 17.29 -27.55 25.20
C THR A 100 16.30 -28.63 24.75
N SER A 101 16.55 -29.30 23.62
CA SER A 101 15.63 -30.27 23.00
C SER A 101 15.32 -31.47 23.91
N ASN A 102 16.07 -31.68 24.99
CA ASN A 102 15.89 -32.79 25.94
C ASN A 102 15.58 -32.34 27.39
N VAL A 103 15.38 -31.05 27.65
CA VAL A 103 15.05 -30.57 29.01
C VAL A 103 13.57 -30.67 29.27
N ASP A 104 13.17 -31.41 30.32
CA ASP A 104 11.78 -31.40 30.79
C ASP A 104 11.44 -30.05 31.47
N THR A 105 10.95 -29.11 30.69
CA THR A 105 10.61 -27.77 31.16
C THR A 105 9.46 -27.74 32.16
N SER A 106 8.66 -28.83 32.27
CA SER A 106 7.53 -28.91 33.19
C SER A 106 7.92 -28.89 34.67
N THR A 107 9.14 -29.27 34.97
CA THR A 107 9.71 -29.35 36.35
C THR A 107 10.49 -28.09 36.73
N LEU A 108 10.79 -27.20 35.79
CA LEU A 108 11.58 -26.01 36.04
C LEU A 108 10.77 -24.91 36.77
N GLN A 109 11.50 -24.13 37.54
CA GLN A 109 10.92 -22.91 38.12
C GLN A 109 10.64 -21.92 37.00
N LYS A 110 9.36 -21.60 36.80
CA LYS A 110 8.87 -20.68 35.77
C LYS A 110 8.80 -19.26 36.30
N ILE A 111 9.37 -18.30 35.56
CA ILE A 111 9.30 -16.86 35.85
C ILE A 111 8.77 -16.17 34.59
N GLU A 112 7.67 -15.40 34.75
CA GLU A 112 6.97 -14.80 33.63
C GLU A 112 7.24 -13.30 33.55
N PHE A 113 7.47 -12.80 32.34
CA PHE A 113 7.62 -11.39 31.97
C PHE A 113 6.78 -11.10 30.73
N SER A 114 6.61 -9.83 30.40
CA SER A 114 6.04 -9.41 29.11
C SER A 114 7.12 -8.80 28.25
N GLU A 115 6.95 -8.83 26.95
CA GLU A 115 7.80 -8.08 26.03
C GLU A 115 7.93 -6.61 26.46
N THR A 116 9.08 -6.02 26.18
CA THR A 116 9.48 -4.66 26.60
C THR A 116 9.72 -4.47 28.09
N GLU A 117 9.58 -5.48 28.91
CA GLU A 117 9.96 -5.44 30.33
C GLU A 117 11.47 -5.69 30.52
N LEU A 118 12.00 -5.24 31.65
CA LEU A 118 13.34 -5.61 32.08
C LEU A 118 13.26 -6.87 32.94
N VAL A 119 13.82 -7.96 32.47
CA VAL A 119 14.15 -9.12 33.29
C VAL A 119 15.28 -8.71 34.20
N ASP A 120 15.12 -8.84 35.50
CA ASP A 120 16.17 -8.54 36.53
C ASP A 120 16.06 -9.61 37.62
N LEU A 121 16.94 -10.60 37.54
CA LEU A 121 16.91 -11.77 38.43
C LEU A 121 17.69 -11.48 39.71
N LYS A 122 17.00 -11.62 40.80
CA LYS A 122 17.66 -11.59 42.12
C LYS A 122 17.92 -12.99 42.63
N ILE A 123 19.17 -13.38 42.76
CA ILE A 123 19.57 -14.68 43.23
C ILE A 123 19.74 -14.65 44.76
N ASN A 124 19.12 -15.63 45.44
CA ASN A 124 19.33 -15.89 46.84
C ASN A 124 20.09 -17.21 46.91
N ALA A 125 21.36 -17.16 47.27
CA ALA A 125 22.22 -18.31 47.51
C ALA A 125 22.92 -18.13 48.88
N ASP A 126 23.28 -19.22 49.48
CA ASP A 126 23.94 -19.29 50.79
C ASP A 126 25.04 -20.33 50.72
N ASP A 127 26.24 -19.99 51.21
CA ASP A 127 27.33 -20.90 51.36
C ASP A 127 27.52 -21.20 52.84
N LYS A 128 27.80 -22.49 53.18
CA LYS A 128 27.89 -22.92 54.56
C LYS A 128 29.15 -22.50 55.28
N ASP A 129 30.19 -22.25 54.48
CA ASP A 129 31.53 -21.87 54.96
C ASP A 129 31.73 -20.36 54.85
N ASP A 130 30.65 -19.61 54.47
CA ASP A 130 30.61 -18.16 54.22
C ASP A 130 31.59 -17.68 53.16
N ASP A 131 31.91 -18.55 52.16
CA ASP A 131 32.75 -18.19 51.03
C ASP A 131 32.01 -17.24 50.08
N PRO A 132 32.70 -16.30 49.43
CA PRO A 132 32.09 -15.40 48.45
C PRO A 132 31.59 -16.17 47.24
N LEU A 133 30.34 -15.94 46.83
CA LEU A 133 29.74 -16.55 45.66
C LEU A 133 29.81 -15.60 44.45
N GLU A 134 30.28 -16.18 43.32
CA GLU A 134 30.19 -15.56 42.01
C GLU A 134 29.08 -16.22 41.21
N PHE A 135 28.37 -15.41 40.40
CA PHE A 135 27.25 -15.87 39.58
C PHE A 135 27.54 -15.67 38.11
N GLU A 136 27.23 -16.69 37.31
CA GLU A 136 27.22 -16.63 35.86
C GLU A 136 25.83 -16.98 35.36
N PHE A 137 25.45 -16.35 34.24
CA PHE A 137 24.13 -16.50 33.63
C PHE A 137 24.30 -16.88 32.16
N SER A 138 23.54 -17.86 31.69
CA SER A 138 23.50 -18.12 30.25
C SER A 138 22.64 -17.09 29.52
N ALA A 139 22.82 -16.96 28.19
CA ALA A 139 21.96 -16.18 27.35
C ALA A 139 20.45 -16.55 27.56
N PRO A 140 19.55 -15.62 27.43
CA PRO A 140 19.69 -14.23 26.96
C PRO A 140 20.02 -13.20 28.06
N LEU A 141 20.34 -13.65 29.28
CA LEU A 141 20.75 -12.78 30.39
C LEU A 141 22.17 -12.27 30.19
N ASP A 142 22.44 -11.04 30.61
CA ASP A 142 23.78 -10.48 30.71
C ASP A 142 24.52 -10.97 31.98
N ALA A 143 25.77 -10.54 32.16
CA ALA A 143 26.58 -10.91 33.31
C ALA A 143 26.01 -10.47 34.67
N ASP A 144 25.09 -9.49 34.68
CA ASP A 144 24.40 -9.03 35.87
C ASP A 144 23.05 -9.75 36.11
N GLY A 145 22.71 -10.73 35.30
CA GLY A 145 21.47 -11.48 35.35
C GLY A 145 20.27 -10.69 34.82
N LYS A 146 20.53 -9.77 33.90
CA LYS A 146 19.51 -8.88 33.32
C LYS A 146 19.35 -9.10 31.83
N TRP A 147 18.13 -8.87 31.36
CA TRP A 147 17.80 -8.84 29.95
C TRP A 147 16.68 -7.84 29.67
N LYS A 148 16.96 -6.87 28.84
CA LYS A 148 15.94 -5.92 28.37
C LYS A 148 15.26 -6.55 27.17
N THR A 149 14.06 -7.06 27.35
CA THR A 149 13.26 -7.64 26.27
C THR A 149 12.72 -6.55 25.34
N ASP A 150 12.51 -6.91 24.09
CA ASP A 150 11.89 -6.07 23.05
C ASP A 150 10.70 -6.81 22.41
N TYR A 151 10.02 -6.17 21.46
CA TYR A 151 9.00 -6.82 20.66
C TYR A 151 9.62 -7.93 19.79
N GLY A 152 8.96 -9.09 19.73
CA GLY A 152 9.45 -10.28 19.06
C GLY A 152 10.24 -11.23 19.96
N ASP A 153 10.49 -10.87 21.22
CA ASP A 153 11.15 -11.73 22.20
C ASP A 153 10.18 -12.69 22.94
N ALA A 154 8.91 -12.70 22.55
CA ALA A 154 7.95 -13.62 23.15
C ALA A 154 8.36 -15.08 22.93
N GLY A 155 8.44 -15.85 24.02
CA GLY A 155 8.89 -17.24 23.94
C GLY A 155 9.20 -17.84 25.29
N GLU A 156 9.72 -19.07 25.29
CA GLU A 156 10.17 -19.80 26.46
C GLU A 156 11.69 -19.99 26.36
N TYR A 157 12.42 -19.54 27.37
CA TYR A 157 13.89 -19.56 27.43
C TYR A 157 14.35 -20.35 28.64
N VAL A 158 15.08 -21.45 28.42
CA VAL A 158 15.75 -22.17 29.48
C VAL A 158 17.05 -21.47 29.78
N VAL A 159 17.22 -21.01 30.99
CA VAL A 159 18.41 -20.27 31.45
C VAL A 159 19.09 -21.06 32.54
N THR A 160 20.44 -21.20 32.42
CA THR A 160 21.32 -21.75 33.45
C THR A 160 21.83 -20.60 34.30
N ILE A 161 21.73 -20.78 35.61
CA ILE A 161 22.35 -19.91 36.62
C ILE A 161 23.37 -20.73 37.34
N SER A 162 24.64 -20.37 37.25
CA SER A 162 25.77 -21.03 37.91
C SER A 162 26.22 -20.21 39.12
N ALA A 163 26.33 -20.82 40.25
CA ALA A 163 26.91 -20.23 41.46
C ALA A 163 28.20 -20.94 41.82
N SER A 164 29.30 -20.21 42.00
CA SER A 164 30.62 -20.72 42.30
C SER A 164 31.22 -20.07 43.56
N ASP A 165 31.79 -20.89 44.41
CA ASP A 165 32.63 -20.48 45.55
C ASP A 165 34.13 -20.45 45.20
N SER A 166 34.52 -20.49 43.92
CA SER A 166 35.86 -20.59 43.35
C SER A 166 36.47 -22.00 43.43
N VAL A 167 35.83 -22.97 44.07
CA VAL A 167 36.25 -24.35 44.19
C VAL A 167 35.20 -25.30 43.59
N ASN A 168 33.94 -25.03 43.88
CA ASN A 168 32.80 -25.82 43.39
C ASN A 168 31.84 -24.89 42.64
N THR A 169 31.12 -25.48 41.68
CA THR A 169 30.05 -24.79 40.93
C THR A 169 28.75 -25.59 41.02
N VAL A 170 27.65 -24.92 41.20
CA VAL A 170 26.30 -25.49 41.21
C VAL A 170 25.44 -24.79 40.21
N ASP A 171 24.86 -25.56 39.29
CA ASP A 171 23.96 -25.04 38.22
C ASP A 171 22.50 -25.22 38.60
N LYS A 172 21.70 -24.22 38.27
CA LYS A 172 20.24 -24.26 38.36
C LYS A 172 19.60 -23.82 37.07
N LEU A 173 18.77 -24.67 36.48
CA LEU A 173 17.97 -24.36 35.34
C LEU A 173 16.64 -23.69 35.79
N ILE A 174 16.25 -22.64 35.11
CA ILE A 174 14.97 -21.98 35.24
C ILE A 174 14.35 -21.78 33.84
N LEU A 175 13.05 -21.59 33.80
CA LEU A 175 12.32 -21.26 32.59
C LEU A 175 11.82 -19.82 32.66
N LEU A 176 12.39 -18.95 31.83
CA LEU A 176 11.85 -17.61 31.59
C LEU A 176 10.79 -17.69 30.51
N VAL A 177 9.62 -17.11 30.78
CA VAL A 177 8.54 -17.03 29.80
C VAL A 177 8.24 -15.57 29.50
N VAL A 178 8.56 -15.14 28.30
CA VAL A 178 8.25 -13.81 27.82
C VAL A 178 6.92 -13.87 27.07
N LYS A 179 5.93 -13.18 27.60
CA LYS A 179 4.60 -13.11 27.00
C LYS A 179 4.56 -12.03 25.93
N LYS A 180 3.97 -12.34 24.80
CA LYS A 180 3.70 -11.39 23.74
C LYS A 180 2.90 -10.19 24.27
N LYS A 181 3.31 -9.00 23.86
CA LYS A 181 2.61 -7.75 24.14
C LYS A 181 2.14 -7.14 22.84
N ASN A 182 0.84 -7.26 22.57
CA ASN A 182 0.28 -6.69 21.37
C ASN A 182 0.29 -5.16 21.34
N VAL A 183 0.56 -4.59 20.17
CA VAL A 183 0.51 -3.16 19.85
C VAL A 183 -0.30 -3.00 18.59
N ALA A 184 -1.32 -2.14 18.64
CA ALA A 184 -2.12 -1.86 17.44
C ALA A 184 -1.26 -1.33 16.29
N PRO A 185 -1.56 -1.72 15.04
CA PRO A 185 -0.84 -1.25 13.86
C PRO A 185 -0.88 0.28 13.73
N LEU A 186 0.19 0.87 13.23
CA LEU A 186 0.26 2.28 12.89
C LEU A 186 -0.11 2.47 11.42
N VAL A 187 -1.02 3.43 11.15
CA VAL A 187 -1.45 3.80 9.79
C VAL A 187 -1.00 5.22 9.50
N GLU A 188 -0.19 5.40 8.46
CA GLU A 188 0.32 6.68 8.00
C GLU A 188 -0.07 6.95 6.53
N GLY A 189 0.13 8.18 6.04
CA GLY A 189 -0.14 8.55 4.65
C GLY A 189 -1.62 8.75 4.30
N VAL A 190 -2.52 8.82 5.28
CA VAL A 190 -3.94 9.16 5.08
C VAL A 190 -4.19 10.61 5.52
N GLU A 191 -4.47 11.47 4.55
CA GLU A 191 -4.83 12.87 4.83
C GLU A 191 -6.23 12.95 5.45
N LEU A 192 -6.42 13.88 6.40
CA LEU A 192 -7.72 14.10 7.05
C LEU A 192 -8.77 14.71 6.13
N LEU A 193 -8.32 15.46 5.12
CA LEU A 193 -9.16 16.13 4.13
C LEU A 193 -8.66 15.76 2.73
N LEU A 194 -9.49 15.07 1.99
CA LEU A 194 -9.24 14.65 0.62
C LEU A 194 -10.13 15.43 -0.34
N THR A 195 -9.62 15.72 -1.52
CA THR A 195 -10.41 16.34 -2.59
C THR A 195 -10.09 15.67 -3.91
N VAL A 196 -11.13 15.34 -4.66
CA VAL A 196 -11.03 14.81 -6.02
C VAL A 196 -12.14 15.43 -6.88
N ASN A 197 -11.93 15.55 -8.17
CA ASN A 197 -12.98 15.95 -9.12
C ASN A 197 -13.76 14.71 -9.56
N GLU A 198 -15.03 14.91 -9.96
CA GLU A 198 -15.80 13.89 -10.65
C GLU A 198 -15.10 13.36 -11.90
N GLY A 199 -15.36 12.12 -12.27
CA GLY A 199 -14.71 11.44 -13.38
C GLY A 199 -13.28 10.97 -13.11
N MET A 200 -12.71 11.29 -11.92
CA MET A 200 -11.33 10.95 -11.56
C MET A 200 -11.27 9.70 -10.66
N LEU A 201 -10.14 8.99 -10.74
CA LEU A 201 -9.85 7.88 -9.84
C LEU A 201 -9.25 8.42 -8.52
N LEU A 202 -9.91 8.15 -7.41
CA LEU A 202 -9.32 8.28 -6.08
C LEU A 202 -8.61 6.97 -5.74
N SER A 203 -7.37 7.06 -5.24
CA SER A 203 -6.61 5.89 -4.77
C SER A 203 -5.87 6.24 -3.49
N LEU A 204 -6.23 5.58 -2.39
CA LEU A 204 -5.54 5.69 -1.10
C LEU A 204 -4.53 4.55 -0.99
N LYS A 205 -3.31 4.88 -0.59
CA LYS A 205 -2.22 3.92 -0.35
C LYS A 205 -1.57 4.24 0.99
N PRO A 206 -2.24 3.92 2.09
CA PRO A 206 -1.66 4.11 3.41
C PRO A 206 -0.44 3.22 3.60
N GLU A 207 0.53 3.72 4.35
CA GLU A 207 1.63 2.94 4.88
C GLU A 207 1.22 2.37 6.22
N VAL A 208 1.41 1.07 6.41
CA VAL A 208 1.02 0.39 7.64
C VAL A 208 2.23 -0.33 8.21
N THR A 209 2.49 -0.10 9.49
CA THR A 209 3.56 -0.76 10.24
C THR A 209 3.03 -1.31 11.55
N ASP A 210 3.55 -2.45 11.94
CA ASP A 210 3.27 -3.04 13.25
C ASP A 210 4.58 -3.20 14.03
N LYS A 211 4.59 -2.77 15.31
CA LYS A 211 5.82 -2.78 16.12
C LYS A 211 6.25 -4.16 16.56
N ASN A 212 5.31 -5.06 16.71
CA ASN A 212 5.57 -6.43 17.10
C ASN A 212 5.49 -7.40 15.92
N ASN A 213 5.58 -6.85 14.68
CA ASN A 213 5.64 -7.57 13.42
C ASN A 213 4.48 -8.55 13.19
N ASP A 214 3.28 -8.19 13.65
CA ASP A 214 2.09 -8.97 13.38
C ASP A 214 1.57 -8.74 11.96
N ASP A 215 0.94 -9.73 11.38
CA ASP A 215 0.28 -9.63 10.08
C ASP A 215 -0.89 -8.65 10.15
N VAL A 216 -0.81 -7.58 9.37
CA VAL A 216 -1.85 -6.54 9.38
C VAL A 216 -2.79 -6.69 8.19
N THR A 217 -4.08 -6.67 8.48
CA THR A 217 -5.15 -6.60 7.48
C THR A 217 -5.68 -5.17 7.37
N LEU A 218 -5.70 -4.65 6.14
CA LEU A 218 -6.20 -3.32 5.82
C LEU A 218 -7.60 -3.40 5.20
N SER A 219 -8.49 -2.50 5.60
CA SER A 219 -9.83 -2.38 5.04
C SER A 219 -10.28 -0.92 4.90
N PHE A 220 -11.17 -0.68 3.94
CA PHE A 220 -11.68 0.64 3.59
C PHE A 220 -13.20 0.67 3.65
N SER A 221 -13.74 1.81 4.11
CA SER A 221 -15.20 2.03 4.05
C SER A 221 -15.65 2.38 2.64
N LYS A 222 -16.95 2.14 2.34
CA LYS A 222 -17.57 2.69 1.13
C LYS A 222 -17.42 4.21 1.08
N PRO A 223 -17.22 4.81 -0.13
CA PRO A 223 -17.37 4.21 -1.46
C PRO A 223 -16.10 3.53 -1.98
N LEU A 224 -15.00 3.52 -1.25
CA LEU A 224 -13.77 2.83 -1.64
C LEU A 224 -13.99 1.32 -1.75
N ASP A 225 -13.28 0.70 -2.67
CA ASP A 225 -13.21 -0.76 -2.80
C ASP A 225 -12.18 -1.36 -1.82
N LYS A 226 -11.97 -2.68 -1.92
CA LYS A 226 -11.01 -3.40 -1.07
C LYS A 226 -9.55 -2.98 -1.26
N ASP A 227 -9.22 -2.36 -2.39
CA ASP A 227 -7.87 -1.89 -2.73
C ASP A 227 -7.69 -0.39 -2.44
N GLY A 228 -8.66 0.23 -1.74
CA GLY A 228 -8.64 1.64 -1.39
C GLY A 228 -8.90 2.57 -2.58
N GLN A 229 -9.59 2.08 -3.62
CA GLN A 229 -9.84 2.82 -4.85
C GLN A 229 -11.34 3.11 -5.04
N TRP A 230 -11.61 4.24 -5.68
CA TRP A 230 -12.94 4.59 -6.14
C TRP A 230 -12.85 5.41 -7.44
N GLN A 231 -13.39 4.85 -8.53
CA GLN A 231 -13.61 5.60 -9.75
C GLN A 231 -14.89 6.41 -9.60
N THR A 232 -14.78 7.72 -9.48
CA THR A 232 -15.94 8.62 -9.43
C THR A 232 -16.56 8.77 -10.81
N ASP A 233 -17.85 9.04 -10.84
CA ASP A 233 -18.62 9.38 -12.04
C ASP A 233 -19.17 10.82 -11.94
N HIS A 234 -19.87 11.29 -12.94
CA HIS A 234 -20.46 12.63 -13.01
C HIS A 234 -21.73 12.82 -12.15
N LYS A 235 -21.94 11.95 -11.14
CA LYS A 235 -23.01 12.04 -10.13
C LYS A 235 -22.46 11.81 -8.74
N SER A 236 -21.16 11.77 -8.64
CA SER A 236 -20.44 11.51 -7.40
C SER A 236 -20.15 12.77 -6.58
N ALA A 237 -20.53 13.96 -7.06
CA ALA A 237 -20.30 15.21 -6.34
C ALA A 237 -20.90 15.16 -4.93
N GLY A 238 -20.14 15.60 -3.93
CA GLY A 238 -20.57 15.56 -2.55
C GLY A 238 -19.46 15.39 -1.54
N THR A 239 -19.86 15.13 -0.30
CA THR A 239 -18.93 14.91 0.80
C THR A 239 -19.17 13.55 1.41
N TYR A 240 -18.08 12.80 1.61
CA TYR A 240 -18.10 11.42 2.09
C TYR A 240 -17.18 11.29 3.30
N ASP A 241 -17.64 10.59 4.32
CA ASP A 241 -16.80 10.19 5.44
C ASP A 241 -16.16 8.83 5.11
N ILE A 242 -14.83 8.81 5.05
CA ILE A 242 -14.03 7.63 4.75
C ILE A 242 -13.35 7.16 6.02
N THR A 243 -13.29 5.86 6.17
CA THR A 243 -12.59 5.20 7.26
C THR A 243 -11.61 4.18 6.67
N VAL A 244 -10.37 4.25 7.13
CA VAL A 244 -9.33 3.25 6.89
C VAL A 244 -9.09 2.53 8.20
N THR A 245 -9.22 1.21 8.20
CA THR A 245 -9.03 0.37 9.39
C THR A 245 -7.91 -0.62 9.13
N ALA A 246 -6.91 -0.63 10.00
CA ALA A 246 -5.86 -1.62 10.05
C ALA A 246 -6.01 -2.47 11.30
N THR A 247 -5.96 -3.77 11.20
CA THR A 247 -6.06 -4.70 12.34
C THR A 247 -5.04 -5.83 12.22
N ASP A 248 -4.42 -6.17 13.33
CA ASP A 248 -3.55 -7.32 13.53
C ASP A 248 -4.32 -8.56 14.01
N GLY A 249 -5.65 -8.47 14.15
CA GLY A 249 -6.51 -9.54 14.68
C GLY A 249 -6.77 -9.44 16.19
N GLU A 250 -5.95 -8.73 16.95
CA GLU A 250 -6.12 -8.50 18.40
C GLU A 250 -6.47 -7.04 18.69
N ALA A 251 -5.94 -6.11 17.94
CA ALA A 251 -6.17 -4.67 18.06
C ALA A 251 -6.47 -4.04 16.70
N GLU A 252 -6.96 -2.81 16.70
CA GLU A 252 -7.23 -2.08 15.48
C GLU A 252 -6.86 -0.60 15.60
N THR A 253 -6.42 -0.03 14.49
CA THR A 253 -6.25 1.41 14.31
C THR A 253 -7.20 1.90 13.23
N VAL A 254 -7.96 2.93 13.55
CA VAL A 254 -8.98 3.52 12.67
C VAL A 254 -8.63 4.97 12.36
N VAL A 255 -8.37 5.25 11.10
CA VAL A 255 -8.15 6.61 10.59
C VAL A 255 -9.38 7.07 9.84
N LYS A 256 -9.89 8.26 10.19
CA LYS A 256 -11.05 8.88 9.54
C LYS A 256 -10.58 10.04 8.68
N SER A 257 -11.13 10.10 7.46
CA SER A 257 -10.87 11.16 6.49
C SER A 257 -12.20 11.69 5.93
N LYS A 258 -12.23 12.95 5.59
CA LYS A 258 -13.35 13.57 4.89
C LYS A 258 -12.97 13.80 3.43
N LEU A 259 -13.68 13.15 2.53
CA LEU A 259 -13.51 13.31 1.08
C LEU A 259 -14.54 14.29 0.54
N THR A 260 -14.09 15.26 -0.24
CA THR A 260 -14.93 16.13 -1.06
C THR A 260 -14.73 15.78 -2.54
N VAL A 261 -15.77 15.30 -3.18
CA VAL A 261 -15.83 15.14 -4.64
C VAL A 261 -16.42 16.42 -5.21
N LYS A 262 -15.64 17.13 -6.02
CA LYS A 262 -16.05 18.39 -6.66
C LYS A 262 -16.80 18.08 -7.94
N ASP A 263 -17.93 18.76 -8.11
CA ASP A 263 -18.72 18.79 -9.33
C ASP A 263 -17.88 19.30 -10.53
N VAL A 264 -17.97 18.59 -11.64
CA VAL A 264 -17.36 18.94 -12.92
C VAL A 264 -18.44 18.91 -13.98
N ASN A 265 -18.90 20.09 -14.40
CA ASN A 265 -19.94 20.22 -15.41
C ASN A 265 -19.57 19.56 -16.73
N VAL A 266 -20.48 18.79 -17.30
CA VAL A 266 -20.42 18.25 -18.65
C VAL A 266 -21.54 18.88 -19.48
N PRO A 267 -21.25 19.50 -20.64
CA PRO A 267 -22.29 20.09 -21.48
C PRO A 267 -23.33 19.06 -21.91
N PRO A 268 -24.60 19.49 -22.11
CA PRO A 268 -25.63 18.58 -22.59
C PRO A 268 -25.37 18.08 -24.01
N GLU A 269 -25.93 16.94 -24.36
CA GLU A 269 -25.85 16.34 -25.68
C GLU A 269 -27.21 16.47 -26.39
N ILE A 270 -27.17 16.85 -27.70
CA ILE A 270 -28.34 16.92 -28.57
C ILE A 270 -28.27 15.81 -29.61
N THR A 271 -29.27 14.92 -29.60
CA THR A 271 -29.42 13.82 -30.56
C THR A 271 -30.81 13.79 -31.19
N GLY A 272 -31.04 12.88 -32.12
CA GLY A 272 -32.38 12.70 -32.75
C GLY A 272 -32.78 13.76 -33.78
N LEU A 273 -31.80 14.53 -34.31
CA LEU A 273 -32.04 15.52 -35.34
C LEU A 273 -31.19 15.22 -36.58
N ASP A 274 -31.81 15.31 -37.76
CA ASP A 274 -31.10 15.22 -39.04
C ASP A 274 -30.35 16.54 -39.33
N GLU A 275 -29.29 16.48 -40.14
CA GLU A 275 -28.53 17.66 -40.55
C GLU A 275 -29.26 18.52 -41.58
N SER A 276 -30.20 17.92 -42.32
CA SER A 276 -31.04 18.58 -43.29
C SER A 276 -32.43 17.97 -43.34
N VAL A 277 -33.43 18.83 -43.53
CA VAL A 277 -34.84 18.47 -43.69
C VAL A 277 -35.38 19.16 -44.93
N GLU A 278 -36.20 18.48 -45.71
CA GLU A 278 -36.84 18.99 -46.90
C GLU A 278 -38.35 18.74 -46.82
N ILE A 279 -39.14 19.77 -47.03
CA ILE A 279 -40.61 19.72 -47.04
C ILE A 279 -41.14 20.59 -48.17
N ASP A 280 -42.44 20.44 -48.53
CA ASP A 280 -43.15 21.30 -49.43
C ASP A 280 -43.91 22.41 -48.71
N GLU A 281 -44.14 23.57 -49.37
CA GLU A 281 -44.99 24.61 -48.83
C GLU A 281 -46.39 24.11 -48.48
N GLY A 282 -46.93 24.57 -47.34
CA GLY A 282 -48.19 24.10 -46.79
C GLY A 282 -48.11 22.84 -45.94
N GLU A 283 -46.91 22.25 -45.82
CA GLU A 283 -46.67 21.16 -44.88
C GLU A 283 -46.19 21.70 -43.53
N THR A 284 -46.22 20.82 -42.52
CA THR A 284 -45.76 21.11 -41.16
C THR A 284 -44.46 20.39 -40.92
N VAL A 285 -43.42 21.10 -40.54
CA VAL A 285 -42.19 20.53 -40.02
C VAL A 285 -42.23 20.37 -38.51
N THR A 286 -41.66 19.32 -37.98
CA THR A 286 -41.56 19.09 -36.54
C THR A 286 -40.16 18.61 -36.16
N PHE A 287 -39.49 19.36 -35.30
CA PHE A 287 -38.21 18.95 -34.70
C PHE A 287 -38.46 18.44 -33.28
N LYS A 288 -37.94 17.26 -32.96
CA LYS A 288 -38.06 16.63 -31.64
C LYS A 288 -36.66 16.25 -31.15
N PRO A 289 -35.85 17.23 -30.70
CA PRO A 289 -34.55 16.93 -30.16
C PRO A 289 -34.65 16.01 -28.93
N VAL A 290 -33.76 15.02 -28.87
CA VAL A 290 -33.56 14.24 -27.68
C VAL A 290 -32.30 14.80 -27.01
N VAL A 291 -32.47 15.27 -25.77
CA VAL A 291 -31.38 15.87 -25.00
C VAL A 291 -31.08 15.01 -23.78
N SER A 292 -29.82 14.91 -23.47
CA SER A 292 -29.34 14.23 -22.28
C SER A 292 -28.20 15.04 -21.64
N ASP A 293 -28.10 14.92 -20.34
CA ASP A 293 -27.05 15.52 -19.57
C ASP A 293 -26.41 14.43 -18.67
N LEU A 294 -25.10 14.38 -18.66
CA LEU A 294 -24.37 13.31 -17.97
C LEU A 294 -24.35 13.52 -16.46
N ASP A 295 -24.34 14.80 -16.03
CA ASP A 295 -24.40 15.18 -14.62
C ASP A 295 -25.83 15.09 -14.08
N GLY A 296 -26.81 15.04 -14.98
CA GLY A 296 -28.22 15.00 -14.67
C GLY A 296 -28.81 16.38 -14.40
N ASP A 297 -28.13 17.44 -14.88
CA ASP A 297 -28.60 18.81 -14.80
C ASP A 297 -29.85 19.00 -15.65
N LYS A 298 -30.67 20.00 -15.28
CA LYS A 298 -31.90 20.30 -16.02
C LYS A 298 -31.57 21.02 -17.32
N VAL A 299 -31.76 20.34 -18.45
CA VAL A 299 -31.56 20.92 -19.78
C VAL A 299 -32.75 21.73 -20.23
N THR A 300 -32.51 22.96 -20.72
CA THR A 300 -33.45 23.81 -21.39
C THR A 300 -33.14 23.82 -22.89
N VAL A 301 -34.14 23.55 -23.72
CA VAL A 301 -34.02 23.55 -25.18
C VAL A 301 -34.67 24.81 -25.75
N THR A 302 -34.01 25.44 -26.71
CA THR A 302 -34.56 26.55 -27.52
C THR A 302 -34.32 26.27 -28.98
N ILE A 303 -35.29 26.69 -29.82
CA ILE A 303 -35.23 26.50 -31.28
C ILE A 303 -35.36 27.87 -31.92
N SER A 304 -34.51 28.16 -32.91
CA SER A 304 -34.55 29.45 -33.59
C SER A 304 -35.74 29.57 -34.55
N GLU A 305 -36.18 30.82 -34.82
CA GLU A 305 -37.08 31.09 -35.93
C GLU A 305 -36.57 30.52 -37.27
N PRO A 306 -37.42 30.11 -38.20
CA PRO A 306 -38.91 30.30 -38.19
C PRO A 306 -39.67 29.24 -37.41
N VAL A 307 -38.98 28.30 -36.79
CA VAL A 307 -39.55 27.26 -35.91
C VAL A 307 -39.64 27.82 -34.52
N ASP A 308 -40.75 27.64 -33.84
CA ASP A 308 -40.90 28.06 -32.44
C ASP A 308 -40.30 27.03 -31.45
N ASP A 309 -40.19 27.40 -30.17
CA ASP A 309 -39.63 26.54 -29.10
C ASP A 309 -40.42 25.23 -28.87
N ASP A 310 -41.66 25.14 -29.39
CA ASP A 310 -42.43 23.89 -29.40
C ASP A 310 -41.94 22.89 -30.47
N GLY A 311 -41.02 23.34 -31.32
CA GLY A 311 -40.41 22.56 -32.40
C GLY A 311 -41.30 22.37 -33.62
N VAL A 312 -42.38 23.16 -33.76
CA VAL A 312 -43.34 23.02 -34.84
C VAL A 312 -43.40 24.30 -35.69
N TRP A 313 -43.39 24.14 -36.98
CA TRP A 313 -43.65 25.23 -37.91
C TRP A 313 -44.62 24.77 -39.00
N GLU A 314 -45.78 25.43 -39.07
CA GLU A 314 -46.77 25.25 -40.14
C GLU A 314 -46.44 26.24 -41.28
N THR A 315 -45.94 25.74 -42.39
CA THR A 315 -45.59 26.57 -43.55
C THR A 315 -46.82 27.01 -44.35
N THR A 316 -46.72 28.15 -44.98
CA THR A 316 -47.70 28.67 -45.92
C THR A 316 -47.14 28.63 -47.34
N PHE A 317 -47.98 28.89 -48.37
CA PHE A 317 -47.56 29.01 -49.77
C PHE A 317 -46.77 30.29 -50.07
N LYS A 318 -46.03 30.84 -49.12
CA LYS A 318 -45.10 31.97 -49.22
C LYS A 318 -43.76 31.73 -48.54
N ASP A 319 -43.59 30.56 -48.03
CA ASP A 319 -42.47 30.26 -47.15
C ASP A 319 -41.39 29.40 -47.84
N HIS A 320 -41.42 29.29 -49.21
CA HIS A 320 -40.38 28.63 -49.94
C HIS A 320 -39.03 29.29 -49.72
N GLY A 321 -38.01 28.47 -49.56
CA GLY A 321 -36.65 28.93 -49.32
C GLY A 321 -35.81 27.96 -48.53
N THR A 322 -34.58 28.37 -48.21
CA THR A 322 -33.69 27.62 -47.35
C THR A 322 -33.47 28.39 -46.05
N TYR A 323 -33.71 27.73 -44.95
CA TYR A 323 -33.61 28.25 -43.59
C TYR A 323 -32.53 27.49 -42.83
N THR A 324 -31.80 28.20 -41.97
CA THR A 324 -30.93 27.56 -40.97
C THR A 324 -31.65 27.60 -39.63
N VAL A 325 -32.03 26.46 -39.13
CA VAL A 325 -32.64 26.30 -37.82
C VAL A 325 -31.61 25.88 -36.82
N THR A 326 -31.41 26.65 -35.76
CA THR A 326 -30.50 26.34 -34.68
C THR A 326 -31.27 25.77 -33.48
N VAL A 327 -30.96 24.57 -33.09
CA VAL A 327 -31.43 23.96 -31.85
C VAL A 327 -30.33 24.09 -30.81
N ALA A 328 -30.60 24.76 -29.70
CA ALA A 328 -29.67 24.93 -28.60
C ALA A 328 -30.19 24.26 -27.33
N ALA A 329 -29.30 23.59 -26.62
CA ALA A 329 -29.55 22.96 -25.32
C ALA A 329 -28.59 23.54 -24.28
N SER A 330 -29.14 24.00 -23.16
CA SER A 330 -28.33 24.55 -22.06
C SER A 330 -28.72 23.93 -20.73
N ASP A 331 -27.67 23.57 -19.95
CA ASP A 331 -27.78 23.10 -18.56
C ASP A 331 -27.75 24.28 -17.54
N GLY A 332 -27.60 25.51 -18.04
CA GLY A 332 -27.48 26.71 -17.21
C GLY A 332 -26.02 27.14 -16.94
N LYS A 333 -25.03 26.31 -17.27
CA LYS A 333 -23.58 26.60 -17.21
C LYS A 333 -23.00 26.66 -18.63
N ASP A 334 -23.31 25.64 -19.43
CA ASP A 334 -22.86 25.49 -20.81
C ASP A 334 -24.04 25.42 -21.79
N THR A 335 -23.78 25.69 -23.06
CA THR A 335 -24.75 25.59 -24.12
C THR A 335 -24.12 24.91 -25.35
N VAL A 336 -24.81 23.90 -25.86
CA VAL A 336 -24.49 23.24 -27.11
C VAL A 336 -25.52 23.52 -28.13
N SER A 337 -25.15 23.72 -29.39
CA SER A 337 -26.10 23.98 -30.49
C SER A 337 -25.82 23.05 -31.67
N LYS A 338 -26.91 22.75 -32.41
CA LYS A 338 -26.89 22.02 -33.66
C LYS A 338 -27.64 22.84 -34.72
N GLU A 339 -27.03 23.04 -35.85
CA GLU A 339 -27.66 23.71 -37.00
C GLU A 339 -28.26 22.68 -37.95
N ILE A 340 -29.44 22.94 -38.46
CA ILE A 340 -30.19 22.09 -39.38
C ILE A 340 -30.54 22.96 -40.60
N VAL A 341 -30.26 22.44 -41.77
CA VAL A 341 -30.69 23.10 -43.03
C VAL A 341 -32.10 22.62 -43.37
N LEU A 342 -33.07 23.53 -43.29
CA LEU A 342 -34.44 23.27 -43.66
C LEU A 342 -34.72 23.89 -45.04
N THR A 343 -35.07 23.04 -46.01
CA THR A 343 -35.49 23.48 -47.38
C THR A 343 -37.00 23.32 -47.51
N VAL A 344 -37.67 24.43 -47.80
CA VAL A 344 -39.11 24.44 -48.14
C VAL A 344 -39.24 24.65 -49.63
N ASN A 345 -39.75 23.65 -50.32
CA ASN A 345 -39.92 23.66 -51.76
C ASN A 345 -41.15 24.49 -52.16
N ASP A 346 -41.06 25.21 -53.28
CA ASP A 346 -42.15 25.97 -53.85
C ASP A 346 -43.25 25.01 -54.43
N VAL A 347 -44.48 25.25 -54.01
CA VAL A 347 -45.67 24.54 -54.53
C VAL A 347 -46.53 25.48 -55.30
N ASN A 348 -46.57 25.37 -56.61
CA ASN A 348 -47.38 26.25 -57.41
C ASN A 348 -48.91 26.08 -57.15
N VAL A 349 -49.58 27.18 -56.76
CA VAL A 349 -51.01 27.25 -56.51
C VAL A 349 -51.65 28.10 -57.61
N PRO A 350 -52.69 27.63 -58.28
CA PRO A 350 -53.34 28.40 -59.32
C PRO A 350 -54.00 29.71 -58.76
N PRO A 351 -53.96 30.82 -59.47
CA PRO A 351 -54.54 32.07 -59.05
C PRO A 351 -56.06 31.97 -58.90
N GLN A 352 -56.60 32.58 -57.87
CA GLN A 352 -58.02 32.68 -57.62
C GLN A 352 -58.53 34.07 -57.86
N ILE A 353 -59.58 34.20 -58.67
CA ILE A 353 -60.26 35.50 -58.87
C ILE A 353 -61.24 35.72 -57.69
N ILE A 354 -60.92 36.67 -56.80
CA ILE A 354 -61.71 36.95 -55.59
C ILE A 354 -62.90 37.84 -55.86
N ASP A 355 -62.81 38.83 -56.73
CA ASP A 355 -63.88 39.74 -57.05
C ASP A 355 -63.66 40.39 -58.43
N ILE A 356 -64.81 40.78 -59.11
CA ILE A 356 -64.82 41.53 -60.34
C ILE A 356 -65.67 42.72 -60.11
N VAL A 357 -65.17 43.97 -59.97
CA VAL A 357 -65.89 45.20 -59.78
C VAL A 357 -65.91 46.03 -61.06
N LYS A 358 -67.07 46.65 -61.30
CA LYS A 358 -67.23 47.57 -62.45
C LYS A 358 -66.45 48.82 -62.15
N ARG A 359 -65.69 49.34 -63.11
CA ARG A 359 -65.07 50.68 -63.05
C ARG A 359 -66.03 51.76 -63.18
#